data_353ced0ef722d1d78e49c21766462417
#
_entry.id   353ced0ef722d1d78e49c21766462417
#
_cell.length_a   1.000
_cell.length_b   1.000
_cell.length_c   1.000
_cell.angle_alpha   90.00
_cell.angle_beta   90.00
_cell.angle_gamma   90.00
#
_symmetry.space_group_name_H-M   'P 1'
#
loop_
_entity.id
_entity.type
_entity.pdbx_description
1 polymer ?
#
loop_
_entity_poly.entity_id
_entity_poly.type
_entity_poly.pdbx_seq_one_letter_code
_entity_poly.pdbx_strand_id
1 'polypeptide(L)'
;KVKDEFKWVSLTMICSEEYEDDNQIVMLYVRDINDDYLKQLDEVMRKTTDSLGTVTVNVSKGKCISCAVKTKSIGIRGEKENLDDYVRRISMYAIGCEDRAKANQLFVQENLLKEFAAGRKIISLETVAQGDQDEKIRMFRITIEMIRNSVTDDIEGVLYFQDITESYLAEKIPQLLYQKNFEKVALIDARRNLINMESTEDFNAYRY
;
A
#
# COMPACT_ATOMS: atom_id res chain seq x y z
N LYS A 1 -16.55 33.16 -19.53
CA LYS A 1 -16.96 31.75 -19.50
C LYS A 1 -16.41 31.16 -18.21
N VAL A 2 -17.23 31.10 -17.16
CA VAL A 2 -16.91 30.39 -15.94
C VAL A 2 -16.98 28.90 -16.31
N LYS A 3 -15.88 28.16 -16.20
CA LYS A 3 -15.92 26.70 -16.21
C LYS A 3 -16.69 26.32 -14.95
N ASP A 4 -17.81 25.63 -15.09
CA ASP A 4 -18.54 25.02 -13.99
C ASP A 4 -17.65 23.92 -13.40
N GLU A 5 -16.77 24.27 -12.47
CA GLU A 5 -16.10 23.31 -11.62
C GLU A 5 -17.07 22.96 -10.49
N PHE A 6 -17.61 21.76 -10.54
CA PHE A 6 -18.39 21.21 -9.42
C PHE A 6 -17.46 21.04 -8.22
N LYS A 7 -17.85 21.65 -7.09
CA LYS A 7 -17.16 21.51 -5.81
C LYS A 7 -18.04 20.75 -4.84
N TRP A 8 -17.42 19.81 -4.14
CA TRP A 8 -18.07 19.11 -3.05
C TRP A 8 -17.84 19.85 -1.75
N VAL A 9 -18.91 20.05 -1.01
CA VAL A 9 -18.87 20.77 0.26
C VAL A 9 -19.52 19.91 1.34
N SER A 10 -18.91 19.91 2.52
CA SER A 10 -19.53 19.38 3.73
C SER A 10 -20.41 20.48 4.33
N LEU A 11 -21.66 20.17 4.59
CA LEU A 11 -22.60 21.03 5.27
C LEU A 11 -22.83 20.49 6.69
N THR A 12 -22.48 21.27 7.69
CA THR A 12 -22.79 20.95 9.08
C THR A 12 -23.79 21.97 9.61
N MET A 13 -24.94 21.49 10.07
CA MET A 13 -25.97 22.31 10.65
C MET A 13 -25.99 22.09 12.16
N ILE A 14 -25.87 23.16 12.91
CA ILE A 14 -25.96 23.15 14.37
C ILE A 14 -27.15 24.00 14.75
N CYS A 15 -28.11 23.37 15.43
CA CYS A 15 -29.26 24.06 15.97
C CYS A 15 -28.91 24.51 17.39
N SER A 16 -29.14 25.79 17.71
CA SER A 16 -29.01 26.29 19.08
C SER A 16 -30.18 25.78 19.94
N GLU A 17 -29.90 25.45 21.18
CA GLU A 17 -30.94 25.18 22.19
C GLU A 17 -31.58 26.46 22.73
N GLU A 18 -31.00 27.61 22.43
CA GLU A 18 -31.51 28.91 22.83
C GLU A 18 -32.59 29.39 21.86
N TYR A 19 -33.76 29.72 22.40
CA TYR A 19 -34.87 30.30 21.67
C TYR A 19 -34.96 31.77 22.02
N GLU A 20 -34.81 32.67 21.05
CA GLU A 20 -35.22 34.06 21.16
C GLU A 20 -36.53 34.23 20.36
N ASP A 21 -37.57 34.66 21.02
CA ASP A 21 -38.87 34.98 20.40
C ASP A 21 -39.49 33.86 19.51
N ASP A 22 -39.54 32.61 19.97
CA ASP A 22 -39.99 31.43 19.22
C ASP A 22 -39.16 31.10 17.95
N ASN A 23 -38.03 31.74 17.78
CA ASN A 23 -37.13 31.46 16.65
C ASN A 23 -35.92 30.65 17.07
N GLN A 24 -35.68 29.56 16.39
CA GLN A 24 -34.48 28.74 16.58
C GLN A 24 -33.33 29.27 15.74
N ILE A 25 -32.19 29.53 16.39
CA ILE A 25 -30.97 29.92 15.67
C ILE A 25 -30.31 28.66 15.08
N VAL A 26 -30.08 28.67 13.79
CA VAL A 26 -29.39 27.59 13.07
C VAL A 26 -28.11 28.16 12.49
N MET A 27 -26.98 27.56 12.89
CA MET A 27 -25.67 27.85 12.29
C MET A 27 -25.34 26.83 11.20
N LEU A 28 -25.04 27.30 10.00
CA LEU A 28 -24.64 26.48 8.87
C LEU A 28 -23.15 26.69 8.61
N TYR A 29 -22.37 25.59 8.73
CA TYR A 29 -20.97 25.56 8.35
C TYR A 29 -20.82 24.89 7.00
N VAL A 30 -20.12 25.57 6.09
CA VAL A 30 -19.82 25.07 4.74
C VAL A 30 -18.32 24.89 4.63
N ARG A 31 -17.85 23.67 4.35
CA ARG A 31 -16.43 23.36 4.16
C ARG A 31 -16.24 22.73 2.78
N ASP A 32 -15.28 23.25 1.99
CA ASP A 32 -14.80 22.60 0.78
C ASP A 32 -13.97 21.36 1.17
N ILE A 33 -14.40 20.19 0.71
CA ILE A 33 -13.77 18.90 1.02
C ILE A 33 -12.98 18.32 -0.14
N ASN A 34 -13.02 18.92 -1.34
CA ASN A 34 -12.24 18.47 -2.48
C ASN A 34 -10.75 18.56 -2.22
N ASP A 35 -10.31 19.68 -1.65
CA ASP A 35 -8.88 19.92 -1.39
C ASP A 35 -8.30 18.90 -0.40
N ASP A 36 -9.08 18.48 0.60
CA ASP A 36 -8.62 17.50 1.58
C ASP A 36 -8.40 16.12 0.94
N TYR A 37 -9.31 15.68 0.06
CA TYR A 37 -9.17 14.42 -0.67
C TYR A 37 -7.99 14.47 -1.66
N LEU A 38 -7.88 15.54 -2.44
CA LEU A 38 -6.80 15.69 -3.42
C LEU A 38 -5.42 15.76 -2.74
N LYS A 39 -5.31 16.43 -1.58
CA LYS A 39 -4.07 16.45 -0.78
C LYS A 39 -3.70 15.08 -0.27
N GLN A 40 -4.66 14.30 0.25
CA GLN A 40 -4.41 12.94 0.71
C GLN A 40 -3.95 12.05 -0.44
N LEU A 41 -4.62 12.13 -1.59
CA LEU A 41 -4.24 11.37 -2.77
C LEU A 41 -2.83 11.73 -3.26
N ASP A 42 -2.49 13.03 -3.31
CA ASP A 42 -1.16 13.49 -3.71
C ASP A 42 -0.08 13.00 -2.72
N GLU A 43 -0.36 13.01 -1.41
CA GLU A 43 0.54 12.47 -0.40
C GLU A 43 0.80 10.97 -0.59
N VAL A 44 -0.26 10.18 -0.82
CA VAL A 44 -0.12 8.76 -1.14
C VAL A 44 0.70 8.56 -2.40
N MET A 45 0.41 9.31 -3.46
CA MET A 45 1.13 9.21 -4.74
C MET A 45 2.63 9.57 -4.61
N ARG A 46 2.99 10.52 -3.75
CA ARG A 46 4.41 10.82 -3.46
C ARG A 46 5.13 9.64 -2.82
N LYS A 47 4.49 8.93 -1.89
CA LYS A 47 5.05 7.72 -1.25
C LYS A 47 5.30 6.60 -2.26
N THR A 48 4.60 6.60 -3.39
CA THR A 48 4.74 5.58 -4.44
C THR A 48 5.83 5.88 -5.46
N THR A 49 6.61 6.96 -5.30
CA THR A 49 7.63 7.38 -6.27
C THR A 49 8.65 6.28 -6.55
N ASP A 50 9.08 5.53 -5.53
CA ASP A 50 10.05 4.44 -5.64
C ASP A 50 9.39 3.06 -5.83
N SER A 51 8.09 3.02 -6.07
CA SER A 51 7.39 1.77 -6.31
C SER A 51 7.63 1.24 -7.72
N LEU A 52 7.60 -0.07 -7.88
CA LEU A 52 7.67 -0.76 -9.18
C LEU A 52 6.37 -0.61 -9.98
N GLY A 53 5.29 -0.33 -9.30
CA GLY A 53 3.99 -0.09 -9.90
C GLY A 53 2.94 0.22 -8.83
N THR A 54 1.84 0.81 -9.29
CA THR A 54 0.70 1.19 -8.46
C THR A 54 -0.59 0.72 -9.10
N VAL A 55 -1.55 0.33 -8.28
CA VAL A 55 -2.92 0.02 -8.70
C VAL A 55 -3.88 0.82 -7.83
N THR A 56 -4.67 1.67 -8.47
CA THR A 56 -5.76 2.37 -7.79
C THR A 56 -6.99 1.47 -7.77
N VAL A 57 -7.58 1.30 -6.62
CA VAL A 57 -8.73 0.42 -6.40
C VAL A 57 -9.89 1.18 -5.75
N ASN A 58 -11.11 0.89 -6.15
CA ASN A 58 -12.30 1.25 -5.40
C ASN A 58 -12.65 0.06 -4.51
N VAL A 59 -12.30 0.17 -3.24
CA VAL A 59 -12.50 -0.91 -2.25
C VAL A 59 -13.99 -1.11 -1.99
N SER A 60 -14.79 -0.02 -1.91
CA SER A 60 -16.24 -0.12 -1.70
C SER A 60 -16.93 -0.93 -2.80
N LYS A 61 -16.47 -0.82 -4.04
CA LYS A 61 -17.03 -1.51 -5.21
C LYS A 61 -16.29 -2.80 -5.58
N GLY A 62 -15.18 -3.10 -4.90
CA GLY A 62 -14.35 -4.27 -5.19
C GLY A 62 -13.74 -4.27 -6.60
N LYS A 63 -13.28 -3.12 -7.09
CA LYS A 63 -12.81 -2.97 -8.48
C LYS A 63 -11.46 -2.26 -8.56
N CYS A 64 -10.59 -2.77 -9.42
CA CYS A 64 -9.40 -2.05 -9.85
C CYS A 64 -9.79 -0.96 -10.86
N ILE A 65 -9.35 0.28 -10.61
CA ILE A 65 -9.69 1.46 -11.43
C ILE A 65 -8.62 1.68 -12.49
N SER A 66 -7.35 1.73 -12.06
CA SER A 66 -6.22 2.00 -12.93
C SER A 66 -4.97 1.28 -12.45
N CYS A 67 -4.05 1.06 -13.37
CA CYS A 67 -2.79 0.41 -13.10
C CYS A 67 -1.67 1.18 -13.79
N ALA A 68 -0.64 1.57 -13.04
CA ALA A 68 0.57 2.18 -13.54
C ALA A 68 1.78 1.30 -13.18
N VAL A 69 2.44 0.73 -14.18
CA VAL A 69 3.57 -0.19 -14.01
C VAL A 69 4.83 0.46 -14.52
N LYS A 70 5.86 0.55 -13.69
CA LYS A 70 7.18 1.07 -14.08
C LYS A 70 8.10 -0.02 -14.62
N THR A 71 7.90 -1.26 -14.20
CA THR A 71 8.69 -2.39 -14.66
C THR A 71 7.80 -3.55 -15.10
N LYS A 72 8.28 -4.35 -16.07
CA LYS A 72 7.57 -5.54 -16.54
C LYS A 72 7.81 -6.77 -15.66
N SER A 73 8.54 -6.61 -14.57
CA SER A 73 9.07 -7.73 -13.77
C SER A 73 8.03 -8.50 -12.96
N ILE A 74 6.88 -7.90 -12.72
CA ILE A 74 5.76 -8.55 -12.00
C ILE A 74 4.49 -8.24 -12.77
N GLY A 75 3.61 -9.22 -12.92
CA GLY A 75 2.34 -9.09 -13.64
C GLY A 75 1.33 -8.14 -12.99
N ILE A 76 1.76 -6.92 -12.65
CA ILE A 76 0.96 -5.85 -12.02
C ILE A 76 -0.04 -5.27 -13.03
N ARG A 77 -0.72 -6.11 -13.81
CA ARG A 77 -1.78 -5.65 -14.72
C ARG A 77 -3.12 -5.92 -14.06
N GLY A 78 -4.00 -4.94 -14.00
CA GLY A 78 -5.29 -5.11 -13.32
C GLY A 78 -6.30 -4.02 -13.65
N GLU A 79 -6.34 -3.52 -14.89
CA GLU A 79 -7.36 -2.56 -15.28
C GLU A 79 -8.73 -3.25 -15.36
N LYS A 80 -9.72 -2.68 -14.65
CA LYS A 80 -11.12 -3.11 -14.64
C LYS A 80 -11.39 -4.53 -14.11
N GLU A 81 -10.42 -5.15 -13.48
CA GLU A 81 -10.53 -6.47 -12.85
C GLU A 81 -11.25 -6.33 -11.49
N ASN A 82 -11.89 -7.40 -11.03
CA ASN A 82 -12.36 -7.48 -9.65
C ASN A 82 -11.16 -7.49 -8.69
N LEU A 83 -11.27 -6.80 -7.55
CA LEU A 83 -10.19 -6.65 -6.59
C LEU A 83 -9.71 -8.00 -6.03
N ASP A 84 -10.64 -8.87 -5.64
CA ASP A 84 -10.28 -10.17 -5.04
C ASP A 84 -9.63 -11.10 -6.07
N ASP A 85 -10.07 -11.06 -7.33
CA ASP A 85 -9.43 -11.80 -8.42
C ASP A 85 -8.02 -11.27 -8.70
N TYR A 86 -7.86 -9.96 -8.69
CA TYR A 86 -6.55 -9.30 -8.78
C TYR A 86 -5.63 -9.76 -7.66
N VAL A 87 -6.08 -9.70 -6.40
CA VAL A 87 -5.30 -10.12 -5.22
C VAL A 87 -4.91 -11.60 -5.33
N ARG A 88 -5.86 -12.47 -5.71
CA ARG A 88 -5.59 -13.89 -5.92
C ARG A 88 -4.53 -14.13 -6.98
N ARG A 89 -4.59 -13.41 -8.08
CA ARG A 89 -3.61 -13.52 -9.17
C ARG A 89 -2.23 -13.04 -8.74
N ILE A 90 -2.10 -11.86 -8.11
CA ILE A 90 -0.80 -11.35 -7.68
C ILE A 90 -0.19 -12.17 -6.54
N SER A 91 -1.00 -12.77 -5.67
CA SER A 91 -0.50 -13.62 -4.58
C SER A 91 0.25 -14.85 -5.08
N MET A 92 -0.03 -15.28 -6.32
CA MET A 92 0.66 -16.42 -6.93
C MET A 92 2.16 -16.19 -7.17
N TYR A 93 2.61 -14.93 -7.23
CA TYR A 93 4.03 -14.59 -7.33
C TYR A 93 4.80 -14.82 -6.03
N ALA A 94 4.13 -14.83 -4.89
CA ALA A 94 4.76 -15.17 -3.62
C ALA A 94 5.20 -16.64 -3.62
N ILE A 95 6.43 -16.90 -3.18
CA ILE A 95 7.02 -18.24 -3.20
C ILE A 95 6.40 -19.12 -2.11
N GLY A 96 6.19 -18.56 -0.92
CA GLY A 96 5.64 -19.28 0.22
C GLY A 96 4.12 -19.45 0.15
N CYS A 97 3.61 -20.66 0.44
CA CYS A 97 2.18 -20.90 0.52
C CYS A 97 1.52 -20.09 1.66
N GLU A 98 2.22 -19.89 2.77
CA GLU A 98 1.76 -19.05 3.89
C GLU A 98 1.63 -17.58 3.49
N ASP A 99 2.58 -17.06 2.72
CA ASP A 99 2.54 -15.68 2.24
C ASP A 99 1.41 -15.46 1.24
N ARG A 100 1.14 -16.46 0.38
CA ARG A 100 -0.03 -16.45 -0.52
C ARG A 100 -1.33 -16.39 0.27
N ALA A 101 -1.44 -17.21 1.31
CA ALA A 101 -2.62 -17.23 2.18
C ALA A 101 -2.79 -15.90 2.91
N LYS A 102 -1.71 -15.34 3.47
CA LYS A 102 -1.71 -14.02 4.13
C LYS A 102 -2.13 -12.90 3.17
N ALA A 103 -1.57 -12.87 1.95
CA ALA A 103 -1.93 -11.88 0.94
C ALA A 103 -3.43 -11.96 0.60
N ASN A 104 -3.94 -13.17 0.35
CA ASN A 104 -5.36 -13.39 0.07
C ASN A 104 -6.28 -13.06 1.26
N GLN A 105 -5.78 -13.12 2.49
CA GLN A 105 -6.55 -12.74 3.67
C GLN A 105 -6.52 -11.21 3.90
N LEU A 106 -5.36 -10.58 3.73
CA LEU A 106 -5.16 -9.17 4.09
C LEU A 106 -5.78 -8.21 3.07
N PHE A 107 -5.65 -8.50 1.77
CA PHE A 107 -5.97 -7.56 0.70
C PHE A 107 -7.32 -7.80 0.02
N VAL A 108 -8.11 -8.79 0.46
CA VAL A 108 -9.48 -8.98 -0.06
C VAL A 108 -10.41 -7.85 0.40
N GLN A 109 -11.37 -7.52 -0.43
CA GLN A 109 -12.31 -6.42 -0.23
C GLN A 109 -12.92 -6.39 1.18
N GLU A 110 -13.45 -7.52 1.65
CA GLU A 110 -14.11 -7.63 2.95
C GLU A 110 -13.19 -7.22 4.10
N ASN A 111 -11.94 -7.72 4.10
CA ASN A 111 -10.98 -7.39 5.12
C ASN A 111 -10.54 -5.93 5.07
N LEU A 112 -10.33 -5.38 3.86
CA LEU A 112 -9.96 -3.97 3.69
C LEU A 112 -11.03 -3.04 4.25
N LEU A 113 -12.31 -3.31 3.99
CA LEU A 113 -13.43 -2.55 4.53
C LEU A 113 -13.49 -2.63 6.05
N LYS A 114 -13.29 -3.83 6.62
CA LYS A 114 -13.24 -4.05 8.06
C LYS A 114 -12.09 -3.28 8.72
N GLU A 115 -10.90 -3.36 8.14
CA GLU A 115 -9.72 -2.66 8.64
C GLU A 115 -9.90 -1.13 8.58
N PHE A 116 -10.44 -0.63 7.48
CA PHE A 116 -10.74 0.80 7.35
C PHE A 116 -11.77 1.26 8.39
N ALA A 117 -12.84 0.50 8.62
CA ALA A 117 -13.83 0.79 9.65
C ALA A 117 -13.23 0.76 11.06
N ALA A 118 -12.19 -0.05 11.29
CA ALA A 118 -11.40 -0.08 12.54
C ALA A 118 -10.37 1.07 12.65
N GLY A 119 -10.32 1.98 11.66
CA GLY A 119 -9.40 3.12 11.63
C GLY A 119 -8.02 2.81 11.03
N ARG A 120 -7.77 1.58 10.59
CA ARG A 120 -6.51 1.18 9.93
C ARG A 120 -6.58 1.48 8.44
N LYS A 121 -5.93 2.55 8.03
CA LYS A 121 -5.92 3.03 6.64
C LYS A 121 -4.80 2.45 5.81
N ILE A 122 -3.77 1.91 6.44
CA ILE A 122 -2.58 1.35 5.78
C ILE A 122 -2.45 -0.11 6.19
N ILE A 123 -2.34 -0.98 5.19
CA ILE A 123 -2.08 -2.41 5.36
C ILE A 123 -0.87 -2.76 4.51
N SER A 124 0.07 -3.50 5.09
CA SER A 124 1.32 -3.86 4.43
C SER A 124 1.65 -5.32 4.67
N LEU A 125 2.26 -5.96 3.67
CA LEU A 125 2.78 -7.32 3.73
C LEU A 125 4.16 -7.35 3.08
N GLU A 126 5.12 -7.96 3.76
CA GLU A 126 6.41 -8.31 3.18
C GLU A 126 6.40 -9.78 2.76
N THR A 127 6.86 -10.05 1.56
CA THR A 127 6.86 -11.40 1.00
C THR A 127 8.02 -11.60 0.05
N VAL A 128 8.49 -12.83 -0.02
CA VAL A 128 9.47 -13.25 -1.01
C VAL A 128 8.72 -13.65 -2.27
N ALA A 129 9.05 -13.02 -3.40
CA ALA A 129 8.42 -13.33 -4.67
C ALA A 129 9.45 -13.50 -5.79
N GLN A 130 9.05 -14.24 -6.82
CA GLN A 130 9.84 -14.44 -8.03
C GLN A 130 9.22 -13.63 -9.16
N GLY A 131 10.06 -12.87 -9.87
CA GLY A 131 9.62 -12.09 -11.03
C GLY A 131 9.36 -12.98 -12.25
N ASP A 132 8.43 -12.52 -13.11
CA ASP A 132 8.05 -13.25 -14.35
C ASP A 132 9.16 -13.37 -15.38
N GLN A 133 10.03 -12.37 -15.46
CA GLN A 133 10.95 -12.25 -16.61
C GLN A 133 12.40 -12.60 -16.28
N ASP A 134 12.85 -12.34 -15.07
CA ASP A 134 14.26 -12.52 -14.70
C ASP A 134 14.49 -13.68 -13.73
N GLU A 135 13.43 -14.38 -13.36
CA GLU A 135 13.45 -15.50 -12.40
C GLU A 135 14.15 -15.17 -11.06
N LYS A 136 14.49 -13.89 -10.84
CA LYS A 136 15.17 -13.47 -9.62
C LYS A 136 14.20 -13.48 -8.44
N ILE A 137 14.69 -14.02 -7.35
CA ILE A 137 14.00 -13.98 -6.07
C ILE A 137 14.29 -12.63 -5.41
N ARG A 138 13.24 -11.93 -5.00
CA ARG A 138 13.32 -10.62 -4.36
C ARG A 138 12.39 -10.53 -3.16
N MET A 139 12.73 -9.64 -2.25
CA MET A 139 11.85 -9.28 -1.15
C MET A 139 11.00 -8.08 -1.53
N PHE A 140 9.69 -8.24 -1.49
CA PHE A 140 8.74 -7.19 -1.82
C PHE A 140 7.96 -6.75 -0.60
N ARG A 141 7.69 -5.47 -0.54
CA ARG A 141 6.67 -4.89 0.33
C ARG A 141 5.48 -4.49 -0.53
N ILE A 142 4.34 -5.07 -0.23
CA ILE A 142 3.04 -4.75 -0.83
C ILE A 142 2.30 -3.91 0.17
N THR A 143 1.88 -2.72 -0.19
CA THR A 143 1.14 -1.82 0.70
C THR A 143 -0.10 -1.29 0.01
N ILE A 144 -1.21 -1.26 0.73
CA ILE A 144 -2.39 -0.50 0.35
C ILE A 144 -2.60 0.63 1.34
N GLU A 145 -2.79 1.83 0.83
CA GLU A 145 -3.19 3.00 1.61
C GLU A 145 -4.59 3.43 1.17
N MET A 146 -5.53 3.42 2.10
CA MET A 146 -6.95 3.64 1.85
C MET A 146 -7.37 5.03 2.30
N ILE A 147 -8.17 5.68 1.46
CA ILE A 147 -8.74 7.00 1.72
C ILE A 147 -10.25 6.96 1.42
N ARG A 148 -11.01 7.80 2.10
CA ARG A 148 -12.42 8.01 1.77
C ARG A 148 -12.52 9.10 0.71
N ASN A 149 -13.10 8.76 -0.42
CA ASN A 149 -13.41 9.73 -1.45
C ASN A 149 -14.57 10.62 -0.96
N SER A 150 -14.28 11.88 -0.71
CA SER A 150 -15.25 12.85 -0.19
C SER A 150 -16.40 13.15 -1.16
N VAL A 151 -16.23 12.79 -2.43
CA VAL A 151 -17.20 13.03 -3.50
C VAL A 151 -18.24 11.92 -3.58
N THR A 152 -17.77 10.66 -3.55
CA THR A 152 -18.63 9.48 -3.76
C THR A 152 -18.95 8.75 -2.46
N ASP A 153 -18.28 9.11 -1.36
CA ASP A 153 -18.25 8.41 -0.09
C ASP A 153 -17.66 6.99 -0.16
N ASP A 154 -17.15 6.60 -1.33
CA ASP A 154 -16.49 5.33 -1.51
C ASP A 154 -15.14 5.29 -0.78
N ILE A 155 -14.75 4.13 -0.32
CA ILE A 155 -13.38 3.86 0.13
C ILE A 155 -12.56 3.50 -1.09
N GLU A 156 -11.55 4.29 -1.37
CA GLU A 156 -10.58 4.06 -2.43
C GLU A 156 -9.22 3.74 -1.83
N GLY A 157 -8.36 3.06 -2.58
CA GLY A 157 -7.03 2.72 -2.13
C GLY A 157 -6.02 2.78 -3.26
N VAL A 158 -4.77 3.04 -2.88
CA VAL A 158 -3.62 2.88 -3.75
C VAL A 158 -2.79 1.71 -3.25
N LEU A 159 -2.77 0.64 -4.03
CA LEU A 159 -1.94 -0.53 -3.81
C LEU A 159 -0.62 -0.32 -4.55
N TYR A 160 0.52 -0.46 -3.87
CA TYR A 160 1.84 -0.27 -4.47
C TYR A 160 2.84 -1.32 -4.01
N PHE A 161 3.84 -1.56 -4.88
CA PHE A 161 4.81 -2.64 -4.75
C PHE A 161 6.22 -2.05 -4.71
N GLN A 162 6.95 -2.34 -3.66
CA GLN A 162 8.34 -1.90 -3.49
C GLN A 162 9.27 -3.10 -3.44
N ASP A 163 10.37 -3.05 -4.21
CA ASP A 163 11.47 -3.99 -4.03
C ASP A 163 12.29 -3.50 -2.82
N ILE A 164 12.29 -4.29 -1.77
CA ILE A 164 13.01 -3.98 -0.53
C ILE A 164 14.19 -4.94 -0.31
N THR A 165 14.61 -5.65 -1.36
CA THR A 165 15.65 -6.69 -1.25
C THR A 165 16.93 -6.14 -0.64
N GLU A 166 17.44 -5.03 -1.15
CA GLU A 166 18.69 -4.45 -0.64
C GLU A 166 18.57 -3.98 0.81
N SER A 167 17.51 -3.26 1.15
CA SER A 167 17.30 -2.77 2.52
C SER A 167 17.06 -3.92 3.50
N TYR A 168 16.32 -4.95 3.08
CA TYR A 168 16.08 -6.15 3.88
C TYR A 168 17.39 -6.90 4.16
N LEU A 169 18.22 -7.10 3.14
CA LEU A 169 19.53 -7.76 3.29
C LEU A 169 20.45 -6.94 4.19
N ALA A 170 20.53 -5.63 3.96
CA ALA A 170 21.36 -4.74 4.77
C ALA A 170 20.96 -4.73 6.26
N GLU A 171 19.68 -4.96 6.57
CA GLU A 171 19.21 -5.07 7.96
C GLU A 171 19.44 -6.47 8.55
N LYS A 172 19.09 -7.53 7.80
CA LYS A 172 19.02 -8.89 8.33
C LYS A 172 20.39 -9.58 8.42
N ILE A 173 21.26 -9.35 7.45
CA ILE A 173 22.57 -10.00 7.44
C ILE A 173 23.42 -9.61 8.66
N PRO A 174 23.57 -8.29 9.02
CA PRO A 174 24.24 -7.90 10.24
C PRO A 174 23.64 -8.53 11.50
N GLN A 175 22.31 -8.55 11.59
CA GLN A 175 21.61 -9.15 12.74
C GLN A 175 21.98 -10.63 12.90
N LEU A 176 22.02 -11.39 11.80
CA LEU A 176 22.39 -12.80 11.83
C LEU A 176 23.85 -13.00 12.21
N LEU A 177 24.77 -12.20 11.67
CA LEU A 177 26.18 -12.25 11.99
C LEU A 177 26.44 -12.01 13.49
N TYR A 178 25.86 -10.94 14.05
CA TYR A 178 26.09 -10.55 15.44
C TYR A 178 25.35 -11.42 16.47
N GLN A 179 24.10 -11.78 16.20
CA GLN A 179 23.30 -12.54 17.16
C GLN A 179 23.70 -14.01 17.28
N LYS A 180 24.28 -14.58 16.23
CA LYS A 180 24.60 -16.01 16.14
C LYS A 180 26.09 -16.31 16.17
N ASN A 181 26.96 -15.30 16.30
CA ASN A 181 28.44 -15.44 16.24
C ASN A 181 28.90 -16.17 14.96
N PHE A 182 28.26 -15.97 13.86
CA PHE A 182 28.72 -16.49 12.58
C PHE A 182 29.86 -15.65 12.04
N GLU A 183 30.90 -16.30 11.52
CA GLU A 183 31.98 -15.62 10.81
C GLU A 183 31.54 -15.15 9.42
N LYS A 184 30.67 -15.92 8.79
CA LYS A 184 30.16 -15.64 7.44
C LYS A 184 28.69 -16.02 7.33
N VAL A 185 27.95 -15.23 6.60
CA VAL A 185 26.56 -15.52 6.24
C VAL A 185 26.43 -15.46 4.72
N ALA A 186 25.90 -16.51 4.13
CA ALA A 186 25.57 -16.57 2.71
C ALA A 186 24.06 -16.72 2.55
N LEU A 187 23.47 -15.89 1.72
CA LEU A 187 22.09 -16.03 1.28
C LEU A 187 22.09 -16.78 -0.06
N ILE A 188 21.38 -17.88 -0.11
CA ILE A 188 21.25 -18.69 -1.31
C ILE A 188 19.77 -18.88 -1.65
N ASP A 189 19.46 -18.87 -2.96
CA ASP A 189 18.10 -19.17 -3.43
C ASP A 189 17.79 -20.68 -3.36
N ALA A 190 16.55 -21.05 -3.65
CA ALA A 190 16.11 -22.44 -3.67
C ALA A 190 16.82 -23.29 -4.74
N ARG A 191 17.44 -22.65 -5.75
CA ARG A 191 18.25 -23.31 -6.78
C ARG A 191 19.74 -23.37 -6.40
N ARG A 192 20.10 -22.99 -5.16
CA ARG A 192 21.46 -22.92 -4.61
C ARG A 192 22.37 -21.87 -5.26
N ASN A 193 21.80 -20.87 -5.92
CA ASN A 193 22.56 -19.72 -6.38
C ASN A 193 22.84 -18.78 -5.20
N LEU A 194 24.07 -18.27 -5.13
CA LEU A 194 24.46 -17.29 -4.13
C LEU A 194 23.75 -15.96 -4.46
N ILE A 195 22.95 -15.44 -3.54
CA ILE A 195 22.31 -14.12 -3.65
C ILE A 195 23.24 -13.07 -3.07
N ASN A 196 23.75 -13.31 -1.84
CA ASN A 196 24.68 -12.42 -1.17
C ASN A 196 25.55 -13.21 -0.19
N MET A 197 26.75 -12.72 0.09
CA MET A 197 27.65 -13.25 1.11
C MET A 197 28.36 -12.10 1.82
N GLU A 198 28.28 -12.09 3.12
CA GLU A 198 28.97 -11.12 3.97
C GLU A 198 29.75 -11.83 5.08
N SER A 199 30.86 -11.23 5.51
CA SER A 199 31.68 -11.71 6.61
C SER A 199 31.79 -10.66 7.71
N THR A 200 32.11 -11.09 8.93
CA THR A 200 32.36 -10.17 10.05
C THR A 200 33.56 -9.25 9.80
N GLU A 201 34.51 -9.65 8.97
CA GLU A 201 35.67 -8.84 8.60
C GLU A 201 35.25 -7.62 7.76
N ASP A 202 34.30 -7.78 6.84
CA ASP A 202 33.78 -6.70 5.99
C ASP A 202 33.05 -5.64 6.82
N PHE A 203 32.36 -6.05 7.89
CA PHE A 203 31.64 -5.14 8.79
C PHE A 203 32.54 -4.27 9.66
N ASN A 204 33.71 -4.75 10.05
CA ASN A 204 34.62 -3.98 10.86
C ASN A 204 35.30 -2.85 10.05
N ALA A 205 35.35 -2.95 8.72
CA ALA A 205 35.88 -1.92 7.84
C ALA A 205 35.02 -0.64 7.77
N TYR A 206 33.74 -0.72 8.10
CA TYR A 206 32.80 0.41 8.06
C TYR A 206 32.58 1.11 9.41
N ARG A 207 33.32 0.72 10.46
CA ARG A 207 33.18 1.28 11.82
C ARG A 207 34.21 2.35 12.21
N TYR A 208 34.97 2.90 11.24
CA TYR A 208 35.95 3.98 11.50
C TYR A 208 35.58 5.24 10.74
#